data_a87a6f0a19c2d165597b0be04b09f30e
#
_entry.id   a87a6f0a19c2d165597b0be04b09f30e
#
_cell.length_a   1.000
_cell.length_b   1.000
_cell.length_c   1.000
_cell.angle_alpha   90.00
_cell.angle_beta   90.00
_cell.angle_gamma   90.00
#
_symmetry.space_group_name_H-M   'P 1'
#
loop_
_entity.id
_entity.type
_entity.pdbx_description
1 polymer ?
#
loop_
_entity_poly.entity_id
_entity_poly.type
_entity_poly.pdbx_seq_one_letter_code
_entity_poly.pdbx_strand_id
1 'polypeptide(L)'
;FNCLTVGSVMRPVTDSHKISRAKLSYIIDATAAPICMIAPISSWAAAVAGVVVSVNGLSLFIKAIPYNFYSLLTIVMILVITLLKFDYGPMKKHEINAVNGDIFSEGERHAGDGEEAEYNAKGRVIDLVLPVVFLIIACIIGMIYTGGFFDGTSFVDAFANCDASVGLALGSAVAVIFTAVYLIARRVISFKDAMASLPKGFCAMVPAILILCFAWTLNGVTGTLGAAVYVHDLMAGAAEGLTMLLPAIIFIVACLLAFATGTSWGTFGILIPIVTALFQVGADGSIPELMVIGISACLAGA
;
A
#
# COMPACT_ATOMS: atom_id res chain seq x y z
N PHE A 1 -4.44 1.38 -4.96
CA PHE A 1 -4.02 2.47 -5.86
C PHE A 1 -2.72 2.15 -6.58
N ASN A 2 -1.65 1.82 -5.85
CA ASN A 2 -0.34 1.52 -6.43
C ASN A 2 -0.44 0.44 -7.52
N CYS A 3 -1.07 -0.69 -7.23
CA CYS A 3 -1.20 -1.79 -8.19
C CYS A 3 -1.87 -1.36 -9.49
N LEU A 4 -2.96 -0.61 -9.42
CA LEU A 4 -3.69 -0.17 -10.61
C LEU A 4 -2.91 0.87 -11.41
N THR A 5 -2.36 1.89 -10.73
CA THR A 5 -1.65 2.99 -11.38
C THR A 5 -0.32 2.53 -11.98
N VAL A 6 0.51 1.84 -11.20
CA VAL A 6 1.80 1.33 -11.69
C VAL A 6 1.57 0.26 -12.75
N GLY A 7 0.56 -0.61 -12.57
CA GLY A 7 0.20 -1.62 -13.56
C GLY A 7 -0.13 -1.03 -14.91
N SER A 8 -1.00 -0.04 -14.97
CA SER A 8 -1.41 0.61 -16.22
C SER A 8 -0.24 1.33 -16.91
N VAL A 9 0.62 1.99 -16.15
CA VAL A 9 1.77 2.72 -16.66
C VAL A 9 2.89 1.80 -17.14
N MET A 10 3.16 0.71 -16.41
CA MET A 10 4.27 -0.19 -16.72
C MET A 10 3.95 -1.24 -17.77
N ARG A 11 2.66 -1.54 -18.03
CA ARG A 11 2.26 -2.49 -19.08
C ARG A 11 2.96 -2.26 -20.42
N PRO A 12 2.90 -1.08 -21.04
CA PRO A 12 3.52 -0.88 -22.35
C PRO A 12 5.03 -1.12 -22.32
N VAL A 13 5.69 -0.77 -21.22
CA VAL A 13 7.14 -0.95 -21.07
C VAL A 13 7.50 -2.43 -20.95
N THR A 14 6.80 -3.18 -20.11
CA THR A 14 7.05 -4.61 -19.91
C THR A 14 6.69 -5.43 -21.13
N ASP A 15 5.59 -5.10 -21.83
CA ASP A 15 5.17 -5.76 -23.06
C ASP A 15 6.23 -5.58 -24.16
N SER A 16 6.79 -4.39 -24.31
CA SER A 16 7.87 -4.12 -25.27
C SER A 16 9.16 -4.89 -24.98
N HIS A 17 9.39 -5.26 -23.72
CA HIS A 17 10.53 -6.06 -23.29
C HIS A 17 10.24 -7.55 -23.15
N LYS A 18 9.07 -8.00 -23.62
CA LYS A 18 8.62 -9.40 -23.58
C LYS A 18 8.64 -10.00 -22.16
N ILE A 19 8.28 -9.20 -21.16
CA ILE A 19 8.09 -9.64 -19.78
C ILE A 19 6.63 -10.06 -19.62
N SER A 20 6.38 -11.22 -19.02
CA SER A 20 5.02 -11.71 -18.83
C SER A 20 4.21 -10.79 -17.93
N ARG A 21 2.91 -10.69 -18.21
CA ARG A 21 1.99 -9.94 -17.35
C ARG A 21 1.85 -10.53 -15.95
N ALA A 22 2.03 -11.85 -15.82
CA ALA A 22 2.08 -12.54 -14.54
C ALA A 22 3.25 -12.03 -13.67
N LYS A 23 4.43 -11.87 -14.25
CA LYS A 23 5.61 -11.33 -13.54
C LYS A 23 5.42 -9.86 -13.16
N LEU A 24 4.88 -9.06 -14.09
CA LEU A 24 4.55 -7.67 -13.78
C LEU A 24 3.58 -7.58 -12.61
N SER A 25 2.49 -8.38 -12.62
CA SER A 25 1.51 -8.40 -11.53
C SER A 25 2.14 -8.79 -10.19
N TYR A 26 3.00 -9.81 -10.18
CA TYR A 26 3.72 -10.23 -8.99
C TYR A 26 4.62 -9.11 -8.43
N ILE A 27 5.41 -8.46 -9.29
CA ILE A 27 6.32 -7.38 -8.85
C ILE A 27 5.53 -6.20 -8.27
N ILE A 28 4.42 -5.83 -8.91
CA ILE A 28 3.58 -4.71 -8.46
C ILE A 28 2.95 -5.04 -7.10
N ASP A 29 2.38 -6.22 -6.95
CA ASP A 29 1.76 -6.67 -5.71
C ASP A 29 2.80 -6.76 -4.59
N ALA A 30 3.92 -7.44 -4.84
CA ALA A 30 4.99 -7.64 -3.90
C ALA A 30 5.76 -6.34 -3.52
N THR A 31 5.63 -5.26 -4.27
CA THR A 31 6.19 -3.94 -3.94
C THR A 31 5.18 -2.98 -3.31
N ALA A 32 3.89 -3.27 -3.32
CA ALA A 32 2.88 -2.37 -2.82
C ALA A 32 2.86 -2.31 -1.28
N ALA A 33 2.40 -3.35 -0.62
CA ALA A 33 2.32 -3.42 0.83
C ALA A 33 3.71 -3.44 1.52
N PRO A 34 4.67 -4.26 1.09
CA PRO A 34 5.99 -4.31 1.74
C PRO A 34 6.73 -2.97 1.78
N ILE A 35 6.63 -2.16 0.73
CA ILE A 35 7.24 -0.83 0.74
C ILE A 35 6.50 0.10 1.71
N CYS A 36 5.16 0.05 1.78
CA CYS A 36 4.40 0.85 2.73
C CYS A 36 4.73 0.49 4.19
N MET A 37 5.06 -0.77 4.48
CA MET A 37 5.42 -1.23 5.81
C MET A 37 6.79 -0.75 6.30
N ILE A 38 7.70 -0.39 5.39
CA ILE A 38 9.04 0.10 5.74
C ILE A 38 9.23 1.57 5.47
N ALA A 39 8.28 2.23 4.78
CA ALA A 39 8.34 3.66 4.52
C ALA A 39 7.76 4.45 5.71
N PRO A 40 8.58 5.22 6.45
CA PRO A 40 8.07 5.99 7.58
C PRO A 40 7.11 7.10 7.16
N ILE A 41 7.18 7.52 5.90
CA ILE A 41 6.25 8.48 5.29
C ILE A 41 5.29 7.69 4.39
N SER A 42 4.31 7.03 5.00
CA SER A 42 3.29 6.26 4.29
C SER A 42 1.93 6.39 4.97
N SER A 43 0.87 6.08 4.23
CA SER A 43 -0.48 5.99 4.80
C SER A 43 -0.58 4.93 5.91
N TRP A 44 0.25 3.90 5.87
CA TRP A 44 0.30 2.86 6.91
C TRP A 44 0.91 3.37 8.20
N ALA A 45 2.00 4.16 8.11
CA ALA A 45 2.58 4.83 9.27
C ALA A 45 1.57 5.78 9.93
N ALA A 46 0.84 6.56 9.13
CA ALA A 46 -0.23 7.43 9.60
C ALA A 46 -1.38 6.63 10.23
N ALA A 47 -1.75 5.47 9.66
CA ALA A 47 -2.77 4.60 10.24
C ALA A 47 -2.38 4.05 11.61
N VAL A 48 -1.16 3.55 11.75
CA VAL A 48 -0.64 3.07 13.05
C VAL A 48 -0.61 4.21 14.05
N ALA A 49 -0.12 5.39 13.64
CA ALA A 49 -0.09 6.57 14.50
C ALA A 49 -1.49 6.99 14.98
N GLY A 50 -2.51 6.90 14.12
CA GLY A 50 -3.89 7.26 14.47
C GLY A 50 -4.60 6.26 15.38
N VAL A 51 -4.17 5.01 15.43
CA VAL A 51 -4.79 3.95 16.25
C VAL A 51 -4.10 3.78 17.60
N VAL A 52 -2.80 4.08 17.68
CA VAL A 52 -2.01 3.92 18.90
C VAL A 52 -2.17 5.17 19.78
N VAL A 53 -2.74 4.99 20.98
CA VAL A 53 -2.99 6.08 21.93
C VAL A 53 -1.95 6.11 23.07
N SER A 54 -1.35 4.96 23.39
CA SER A 54 -0.48 4.81 24.57
C SER A 54 0.94 5.36 24.41
N VAL A 55 1.42 5.45 23.16
CA VAL A 55 2.76 5.95 22.82
C VAL A 55 2.71 6.69 21.48
N ASN A 56 3.82 7.39 21.13
CA ASN A 56 3.93 7.96 19.79
C ASN A 56 3.92 6.85 18.74
N GLY A 57 2.79 6.70 18.02
CA GLY A 57 2.57 5.62 17.08
C GLY A 57 3.54 5.63 15.89
N LEU A 58 4.01 6.81 15.44
CA LEU A 58 5.03 6.91 14.42
C LEU A 58 6.38 6.36 14.90
N SER A 59 6.75 6.67 16.14
CA SER A 59 7.97 6.11 16.75
C SER A 59 7.88 4.59 16.89
N LEU A 60 6.72 4.08 17.30
CA LEU A 60 6.47 2.65 17.39
C LEU A 60 6.56 1.98 16.01
N PHE A 61 5.97 2.60 14.97
CA PHE A 61 6.06 2.11 13.60
C PHE A 61 7.51 2.03 13.11
N ILE A 62 8.30 3.10 13.30
CA ILE A 62 9.71 3.14 12.89
C ILE A 62 10.52 2.05 13.59
N LYS A 63 10.28 1.83 14.88
CA LYS A 63 10.92 0.75 15.65
C LYS A 63 10.52 -0.65 15.16
N ALA A 64 9.32 -0.82 14.61
CA ALA A 64 8.84 -2.09 14.07
C ALA A 64 9.48 -2.46 12.71
N ILE A 65 9.99 -1.49 11.94
CA ILE A 65 10.56 -1.73 10.60
C ILE A 65 11.64 -2.82 10.60
N PRO A 66 12.67 -2.81 11.47
CA PRO A 66 13.71 -3.83 11.46
C PRO A 66 13.21 -5.26 11.74
N TYR A 67 12.08 -5.39 12.42
CA TYR A 67 11.46 -6.66 12.75
C TYR A 67 10.50 -7.15 11.68
N ASN A 68 10.21 -6.34 10.65
CA ASN A 68 9.32 -6.72 9.56
C ASN A 68 10.08 -7.55 8.50
N PHE A 69 10.38 -8.79 8.87
CA PHE A 69 11.10 -9.72 7.99
C PHE A 69 10.35 -10.01 6.69
N TYR A 70 9.02 -9.99 6.71
CA TYR A 70 8.22 -10.19 5.50
C TYR A 70 8.57 -9.13 4.44
N SER A 71 8.50 -7.86 4.79
CA SER A 71 8.82 -6.77 3.86
C SER A 71 10.28 -6.81 3.39
N LEU A 72 11.20 -7.01 4.33
CA LEU A 72 12.63 -7.04 4.02
C LEU A 72 12.98 -8.20 3.07
N LEU A 73 12.50 -9.42 3.37
CA LEU A 73 12.75 -10.60 2.55
C LEU A 73 12.05 -10.51 1.19
N THR A 74 10.86 -9.93 1.13
CA THR A 74 10.15 -9.72 -0.14
C THR A 74 10.93 -8.79 -1.07
N ILE A 75 11.49 -7.69 -0.54
CA ILE A 75 12.33 -6.79 -1.33
C ILE A 75 13.60 -7.52 -1.83
N VAL A 76 14.26 -8.28 -0.95
CA VAL A 76 15.41 -9.10 -1.36
C VAL A 76 15.02 -10.08 -2.47
N MET A 77 13.87 -10.76 -2.33
CA MET A 77 13.36 -11.69 -3.34
C MET A 77 13.11 -11.01 -4.69
N ILE A 78 12.51 -9.82 -4.70
CA ILE A 78 12.30 -9.04 -5.93
C ILE A 78 13.64 -8.69 -6.58
N LEU A 79 14.62 -8.24 -5.80
CA LEU A 79 15.96 -7.95 -6.30
C LEU A 79 16.62 -9.20 -6.90
N VAL A 80 16.50 -10.35 -6.23
CA VAL A 80 17.03 -11.64 -6.73
C VAL A 80 16.36 -12.02 -8.06
N ILE A 81 15.02 -12.00 -8.13
CA ILE A 81 14.29 -12.32 -9.36
C ILE A 81 14.68 -11.40 -10.50
N THR A 82 14.81 -10.09 -10.22
CA THR A 82 15.08 -9.09 -11.26
C THR A 82 16.53 -9.12 -11.72
N LEU A 83 17.50 -9.12 -10.80
CA LEU A 83 18.92 -9.03 -11.10
C LEU A 83 19.50 -10.34 -11.63
N LEU A 84 19.12 -11.47 -11.02
CA LEU A 84 19.60 -12.78 -11.42
C LEU A 84 18.77 -13.40 -12.55
N LYS A 85 17.67 -12.74 -12.98
CA LYS A 85 16.72 -13.26 -13.99
C LYS A 85 16.26 -14.68 -13.63
N PHE A 86 16.02 -14.90 -12.34
CA PHE A 86 15.65 -16.18 -11.79
C PHE A 86 14.14 -16.28 -11.72
N ASP A 87 13.57 -17.16 -12.53
CA ASP A 87 12.14 -17.44 -12.54
C ASP A 87 11.89 -18.86 -12.06
N TYR A 88 10.96 -19.03 -11.12
CA TYR A 88 10.64 -20.32 -10.49
C TYR A 88 9.14 -20.65 -10.59
N GLY A 89 8.83 -21.93 -10.42
CA GLY A 89 7.46 -22.44 -10.41
C GLY A 89 6.67 -22.03 -11.67
N PRO A 90 5.38 -21.70 -11.55
CA PRO A 90 4.53 -21.28 -12.67
C PRO A 90 5.05 -20.03 -13.40
N MET A 91 5.72 -19.12 -12.70
CA MET A 91 6.28 -17.90 -13.27
C MET A 91 7.22 -18.18 -14.44
N LYS A 92 8.07 -19.22 -14.30
CA LYS A 92 9.00 -19.62 -15.37
C LYS A 92 8.28 -19.98 -16.68
N LYS A 93 7.11 -20.67 -16.59
CA LYS A 93 6.31 -21.01 -17.77
C LYS A 93 5.80 -19.74 -18.46
N HIS A 94 5.30 -18.78 -17.69
CA HIS A 94 4.80 -17.50 -18.21
C HIS A 94 5.90 -16.69 -18.89
N GLU A 95 7.10 -16.64 -18.32
CA GLU A 95 8.24 -15.93 -18.90
C GLU A 95 8.72 -16.59 -20.21
N ILE A 96 8.78 -17.91 -20.27
CA ILE A 96 9.13 -18.63 -21.51
C ILE A 96 8.11 -18.32 -22.63
N ASN A 97 6.83 -18.31 -22.29
CA ASN A 97 5.77 -17.99 -23.26
C ASN A 97 5.86 -16.53 -23.73
N ALA A 98 6.16 -15.61 -22.82
CA ALA A 98 6.31 -14.18 -23.13
C ALA A 98 7.49 -13.93 -24.09
N VAL A 99 8.63 -14.61 -23.90
CA VAL A 99 9.76 -14.55 -24.85
C VAL A 99 9.38 -15.02 -26.24
N ASN A 100 8.50 -16.04 -26.33
CA ASN A 100 7.97 -16.58 -27.58
C ASN A 100 6.84 -15.71 -28.21
N GLY A 101 6.47 -14.60 -27.56
CA GLY A 101 5.47 -13.65 -28.05
C GLY A 101 4.09 -13.78 -27.41
N ASP A 102 3.86 -14.76 -26.54
CA ASP A 102 2.62 -14.91 -25.77
C ASP A 102 2.79 -14.36 -24.35
N ILE A 103 2.51 -13.09 -24.18
CA ILE A 103 2.64 -12.38 -22.90
C ILE A 103 1.50 -12.71 -21.92
N PHE A 104 0.42 -13.35 -22.36
CA PHE A 104 -0.75 -13.70 -21.54
C PHE A 104 -0.72 -15.14 -21.01
N SER A 105 -0.04 -16.03 -21.69
CA SER A 105 0.26 -17.45 -21.38
C SER A 105 -0.90 -18.44 -21.18
N GLU A 106 -2.04 -18.09 -20.83
CA GLU A 106 -3.29 -18.85 -20.71
C GLU A 106 -4.34 -17.89 -20.16
N GLY A 107 -5.40 -17.72 -20.85
CA GLY A 107 -6.54 -16.97 -20.36
C GLY A 107 -7.16 -16.07 -21.41
N GLU A 108 -8.42 -15.82 -21.21
CA GLU A 108 -9.18 -14.90 -22.04
C GLU A 108 -8.57 -13.49 -21.91
N ARG A 109 -8.34 -12.86 -23.04
CA ARG A 109 -8.05 -11.43 -23.09
C ARG A 109 -9.23 -10.70 -22.47
N HIS A 110 -9.03 -10.10 -21.30
CA HIS A 110 -10.08 -9.27 -20.70
C HIS A 110 -10.38 -8.07 -21.61
N ALA A 111 -11.66 -7.70 -21.67
CA ALA A 111 -12.14 -6.54 -22.42
C ALA A 111 -11.50 -5.23 -21.88
N GLY A 112 -10.43 -4.84 -22.39
CA GLY A 112 -9.53 -3.73 -21.96
C GLY A 112 -8.07 -3.99 -22.31
N ASP A 113 -7.73 -5.24 -22.61
CA ASP A 113 -6.39 -5.63 -23.04
C ASP A 113 -6.14 -5.39 -24.55
N GLY A 114 -7.15 -5.00 -25.29
CA GLY A 114 -7.12 -4.77 -26.74
C GLY A 114 -7.11 -3.30 -27.17
N GLU A 115 -7.17 -2.34 -26.25
CA GLU A 115 -6.89 -0.95 -26.62
C GLU A 115 -5.37 -0.84 -26.82
N GLU A 116 -4.93 -0.89 -28.06
CA GLU A 116 -3.59 -0.48 -28.45
C GLU A 116 -3.40 0.94 -27.92
N ALA A 117 -2.51 1.10 -26.94
CA ALA A 117 -2.19 2.41 -26.42
C ALA A 117 -1.65 3.24 -27.60
N GLU A 118 -2.38 4.27 -28.01
CA GLU A 118 -1.90 5.23 -29.01
C GLU A 118 -0.64 5.90 -28.47
N TYR A 119 0.51 5.46 -28.97
CA TYR A 119 1.80 6.02 -28.58
C TYR A 119 1.97 7.41 -29.20
N ASN A 120 2.09 8.43 -28.37
CA ASN A 120 2.48 9.73 -28.84
C ASN A 120 4.02 9.82 -28.96
N ALA A 121 4.53 9.91 -30.18
CA ALA A 121 5.96 10.02 -30.46
C ALA A 121 6.64 11.25 -29.82
N LYS A 122 5.88 12.23 -29.31
CA LYS A 122 6.41 13.42 -28.60
C LYS A 122 6.66 13.17 -27.12
N GLY A 123 6.20 12.07 -26.55
CA GLY A 123 6.36 11.71 -25.15
C GLY A 123 7.84 11.46 -24.83
N ARG A 124 8.27 11.97 -23.67
CA ARG A 124 9.61 11.73 -23.10
C ARG A 124 9.47 11.14 -21.71
N VAL A 125 10.49 10.44 -21.24
CA VAL A 125 10.52 9.88 -19.88
C VAL A 125 10.23 10.94 -18.81
N ILE A 126 10.68 12.17 -19.02
CA ILE A 126 10.43 13.29 -18.10
C ILE A 126 8.93 13.61 -17.96
N ASP A 127 8.13 13.35 -19.00
CA ASP A 127 6.68 13.61 -18.99
C ASP A 127 5.91 12.61 -18.11
N LEU A 128 6.58 11.51 -17.73
CA LEU A 128 6.11 10.57 -16.71
C LEU A 128 6.72 10.88 -15.33
N VAL A 129 8.03 11.07 -15.26
CA VAL A 129 8.74 11.21 -13.99
C VAL A 129 8.34 12.48 -13.26
N LEU A 130 8.25 13.62 -13.96
CA LEU A 130 7.96 14.90 -13.33
C LEU A 130 6.57 14.96 -12.68
N PRO A 131 5.47 14.51 -13.33
CA PRO A 131 4.16 14.41 -12.67
C PRO A 131 4.17 13.50 -11.44
N VAL A 132 4.87 12.36 -11.47
CA VAL A 132 4.95 11.44 -10.33
C VAL A 132 5.69 12.08 -9.16
N VAL A 133 6.84 12.70 -9.41
CA VAL A 133 7.59 13.42 -8.36
C VAL A 133 6.76 14.56 -7.77
N PHE A 134 6.08 15.33 -8.63
CA PHE A 134 5.20 16.39 -8.17
C PHE A 134 4.03 15.86 -7.34
N LEU A 135 3.41 14.75 -7.75
CA LEU A 135 2.35 14.09 -6.98
C LEU A 135 2.83 13.70 -5.58
N ILE A 136 4.01 13.09 -5.46
CA ILE A 136 4.58 12.71 -4.16
C ILE A 136 4.76 13.96 -3.27
N ILE A 137 5.37 15.00 -3.81
CA ILE A 137 5.59 16.26 -3.06
C ILE A 137 4.27 16.89 -2.65
N ALA A 138 3.30 17.00 -3.56
CA ALA A 138 1.99 17.58 -3.28
C ALA A 138 1.22 16.79 -2.22
N CYS A 139 1.28 15.44 -2.24
CA CYS A 139 0.67 14.60 -1.22
C CYS A 139 1.34 14.77 0.14
N ILE A 140 2.68 14.83 0.21
CA ILE A 140 3.40 15.10 1.46
C ILE A 140 2.99 16.47 2.03
N ILE A 141 2.95 17.52 1.18
CA ILE A 141 2.53 18.85 1.62
C ILE A 141 1.08 18.82 2.11
N GLY A 142 0.17 18.12 1.40
CA GLY A 142 -1.22 17.96 1.81
C GLY A 142 -1.35 17.28 3.18
N MET A 143 -0.56 16.24 3.44
CA MET A 143 -0.56 15.53 4.73
C MET A 143 -0.07 16.44 5.87
N ILE A 144 1.07 17.11 5.72
CA ILE A 144 1.60 18.00 6.77
C ILE A 144 0.73 19.25 6.97
N TYR A 145 0.03 19.70 5.92
CA TYR A 145 -0.94 20.79 6.02
C TYR A 145 -2.11 20.41 6.93
N THR A 146 -2.70 19.22 6.70
CA THR A 146 -3.81 18.75 7.55
C THR A 146 -3.38 18.42 8.98
N GLY A 147 -2.08 18.15 9.20
CA GLY A 147 -1.49 17.94 10.54
C GLY A 147 -1.08 19.20 11.28
N GLY A 148 -1.34 20.40 10.73
CA GLY A 148 -1.07 21.68 11.42
C GLY A 148 0.39 22.12 11.41
N PHE A 149 1.19 21.65 10.44
CA PHE A 149 2.59 22.07 10.31
C PHE A 149 2.75 23.60 10.17
N PHE A 150 1.85 24.21 9.39
CA PHE A 150 1.86 25.65 9.16
C PHE A 150 1.33 26.46 10.35
N ASP A 151 0.73 25.79 11.35
CA ASP A 151 0.29 26.38 12.62
C ASP A 151 1.34 26.24 13.74
N GLY A 152 2.56 25.73 13.39
CA GLY A 152 3.70 25.68 14.28
C GLY A 152 3.98 24.33 14.92
N THR A 153 3.30 23.27 14.53
CA THR A 153 3.65 21.89 14.95
C THR A 153 4.93 21.40 14.29
N SER A 154 5.68 20.51 14.95
CA SER A 154 6.86 19.91 14.35
C SER A 154 6.48 19.05 13.13
N PHE A 155 7.41 18.86 12.20
CA PHE A 155 7.17 18.01 11.01
C PHE A 155 6.71 16.59 11.39
N VAL A 156 7.32 16.00 12.42
CA VAL A 156 7.01 14.65 12.87
C VAL A 156 5.60 14.58 13.48
N ASP A 157 5.25 15.55 14.32
CA ASP A 157 3.94 15.60 14.96
C ASP A 157 2.84 15.95 13.95
N ALA A 158 3.11 16.87 13.02
CA ALA A 158 2.18 17.19 11.94
C ALA A 158 1.90 15.96 11.05
N PHE A 159 2.93 15.18 10.74
CA PHE A 159 2.76 13.95 9.98
C PHE A 159 2.03 12.87 10.77
N ALA A 160 2.30 12.71 12.06
CA ALA A 160 1.64 11.74 12.94
C ALA A 160 0.16 12.07 13.18
N ASN A 161 -0.21 13.35 13.20
CA ASN A 161 -1.57 13.82 13.45
C ASN A 161 -2.33 14.19 12.16
N CYS A 162 -1.76 13.91 10.98
CA CYS A 162 -2.38 14.29 9.71
C CYS A 162 -3.68 13.51 9.43
N ASP A 163 -4.65 14.18 8.82
CA ASP A 163 -5.73 13.49 8.12
C ASP A 163 -5.25 13.06 6.74
N ALA A 164 -4.75 11.82 6.67
CA ALA A 164 -4.21 11.27 5.42
C ALA A 164 -5.26 11.24 4.29
N SER A 165 -6.54 11.03 4.61
CA SER A 165 -7.61 10.97 3.61
C SER A 165 -7.81 12.31 2.94
N VAL A 166 -7.88 13.38 3.72
CA VAL A 166 -8.01 14.76 3.21
C VAL A 166 -6.71 15.23 2.57
N GLY A 167 -5.57 14.99 3.20
CA GLY A 167 -4.25 15.42 2.71
C GLY A 167 -3.91 14.82 1.35
N LEU A 168 -4.13 13.51 1.17
CA LEU A 168 -3.89 12.83 -0.10
C LEU A 168 -4.88 13.27 -1.20
N ALA A 169 -6.16 13.50 -0.84
CA ALA A 169 -7.15 13.99 -1.80
C ALA A 169 -6.79 15.39 -2.32
N LEU A 170 -6.39 16.32 -1.43
CA LEU A 170 -5.95 17.65 -1.81
C LEU A 170 -4.67 17.61 -2.66
N GLY A 171 -3.67 16.85 -2.21
CA GLY A 171 -2.40 16.69 -2.93
C GLY A 171 -2.59 16.11 -4.33
N SER A 172 -3.42 15.07 -4.48
CA SER A 172 -3.70 14.46 -5.77
C SER A 172 -4.50 15.40 -6.70
N ALA A 173 -5.45 16.17 -6.19
CA ALA A 173 -6.19 17.15 -6.98
C ALA A 173 -5.25 18.22 -7.56
N VAL A 174 -4.35 18.76 -6.74
CA VAL A 174 -3.33 19.72 -7.20
C VAL A 174 -2.39 19.07 -8.24
N ALA A 175 -1.99 17.81 -8.02
CA ALA A 175 -1.13 17.10 -8.95
C ALA A 175 -1.80 16.82 -10.31
N VAL A 176 -3.10 16.51 -10.33
CA VAL A 176 -3.87 16.34 -11.59
C VAL A 176 -3.90 17.64 -12.38
N ILE A 177 -4.17 18.78 -11.72
CA ILE A 177 -4.18 20.09 -12.37
C ILE A 177 -2.79 20.41 -12.94
N PHE A 178 -1.74 20.24 -12.13
CA PHE A 178 -0.35 20.45 -12.57
C PHE A 178 -0.01 19.58 -13.77
N THR A 179 -0.32 18.29 -13.73
CA THR A 179 -0.04 17.34 -14.81
C THR A 179 -0.75 17.72 -16.09
N ALA A 180 -2.03 18.08 -16.01
CA ALA A 180 -2.81 18.52 -17.17
C ALA A 180 -2.19 19.78 -17.79
N VAL A 181 -1.90 20.80 -16.98
CA VAL A 181 -1.29 22.05 -17.44
C VAL A 181 0.10 21.80 -18.05
N TYR A 182 0.93 20.99 -17.40
CA TYR A 182 2.27 20.66 -17.86
C TYR A 182 2.23 19.96 -19.23
N LEU A 183 1.43 18.89 -19.38
CA LEU A 183 1.36 18.13 -20.62
C LEU A 183 0.75 18.93 -21.79
N ILE A 184 -0.23 19.79 -21.50
CA ILE A 184 -0.81 20.69 -22.50
C ILE A 184 0.21 21.77 -22.92
N ALA A 185 0.93 22.38 -21.97
CA ALA A 185 1.96 23.38 -22.25
C ALA A 185 3.10 22.80 -23.11
N ARG A 186 3.46 21.53 -22.83
CA ARG A 186 4.43 20.77 -23.63
C ARG A 186 3.89 20.31 -24.99
N ARG A 187 2.59 20.50 -25.24
CA ARG A 187 1.90 20.02 -26.46
C ARG A 187 2.03 18.51 -26.70
N VAL A 188 2.13 17.74 -25.62
CA VAL A 188 2.12 16.29 -25.64
C VAL A 188 0.70 15.78 -25.82
N ILE A 189 -0.27 16.43 -25.15
CA ILE A 189 -1.70 16.14 -25.29
C ILE A 189 -2.49 17.42 -25.59
N SER A 190 -3.64 17.29 -26.23
CA SER A 190 -4.56 18.42 -26.40
C SER A 190 -5.40 18.64 -25.15
N PHE A 191 -5.96 19.83 -24.98
CA PHE A 191 -6.89 20.11 -23.88
C PHE A 191 -8.12 19.18 -23.92
N LYS A 192 -8.62 18.87 -25.13
CA LYS A 192 -9.74 17.95 -25.31
C LYS A 192 -9.41 16.54 -24.80
N ASP A 193 -8.22 16.03 -25.12
CA ASP A 193 -7.79 14.70 -24.71
C ASP A 193 -7.54 14.64 -23.19
N ALA A 194 -6.96 15.71 -22.62
CA ALA A 194 -6.80 15.83 -21.17
C ALA A 194 -8.15 15.78 -20.44
N MET A 195 -9.14 16.53 -20.92
CA MET A 195 -10.48 16.51 -20.34
C MET A 195 -11.21 15.19 -20.57
N ALA A 196 -11.02 14.53 -21.71
CA ALA A 196 -11.59 13.21 -21.99
C ALA A 196 -10.95 12.09 -21.15
N SER A 197 -9.70 12.27 -20.70
CA SER A 197 -9.02 11.27 -19.85
C SER A 197 -9.57 11.23 -18.42
N LEU A 198 -10.11 12.32 -17.89
CA LEU A 198 -10.65 12.38 -16.52
C LEU A 198 -11.80 11.39 -16.29
N PRO A 199 -12.89 11.39 -17.08
CA PRO A 199 -13.95 10.39 -16.94
C PRO A 199 -13.44 8.95 -17.13
N LYS A 200 -12.52 8.72 -18.06
CA LYS A 200 -11.90 7.40 -18.27
C LYS A 200 -11.16 6.95 -17.01
N GLY A 201 -10.40 7.84 -16.38
CA GLY A 201 -9.72 7.57 -15.10
C GLY A 201 -10.70 7.24 -13.98
N PHE A 202 -11.81 7.99 -13.84
CA PHE A 202 -12.87 7.67 -12.90
C PHE A 202 -13.47 6.28 -13.14
N CYS A 203 -13.83 5.97 -14.38
CA CYS A 203 -14.37 4.66 -14.73
C CYS A 203 -13.38 3.53 -14.42
N ALA A 204 -12.09 3.71 -14.68
CA ALA A 204 -11.05 2.75 -14.36
C ALA A 204 -10.90 2.49 -12.86
N MET A 205 -11.26 3.46 -12.01
CA MET A 205 -11.20 3.35 -10.55
C MET A 205 -12.46 2.74 -9.91
N VAL A 206 -13.58 2.65 -10.65
CA VAL A 206 -14.85 2.11 -10.12
C VAL A 206 -14.71 0.73 -9.48
N PRO A 207 -14.04 -0.26 -10.09
CA PRO A 207 -13.86 -1.58 -9.47
C PRO A 207 -13.12 -1.50 -8.13
N ALA A 208 -12.05 -0.70 -8.04
CA ALA A 208 -11.29 -0.51 -6.81
C ALA A 208 -12.13 0.17 -5.71
N ILE A 209 -12.94 1.18 -6.07
CA ILE A 209 -13.86 1.86 -5.14
C ILE A 209 -14.91 0.89 -4.62
N LEU A 210 -15.50 0.06 -5.49
CA LEU A 210 -16.49 -0.96 -5.07
C LEU A 210 -15.89 -1.97 -4.10
N ILE A 211 -14.68 -2.47 -4.36
CA ILE A 211 -13.98 -3.38 -3.46
C ILE A 211 -13.79 -2.72 -2.08
N LEU A 212 -13.35 -1.47 -2.04
CA LEU A 212 -13.18 -0.74 -0.78
C LEU A 212 -14.50 -0.53 -0.04
N CYS A 213 -15.59 -0.19 -0.74
CA CYS A 213 -16.92 -0.05 -0.13
C CYS A 213 -17.40 -1.36 0.51
N PHE A 214 -17.24 -2.48 -0.20
CA PHE A 214 -17.59 -3.80 0.34
C PHE A 214 -16.70 -4.19 1.52
N ALA A 215 -15.39 -3.92 1.45
CA ALA A 215 -14.46 -4.18 2.54
C ALA A 215 -14.83 -3.37 3.80
N TRP A 216 -15.17 -2.09 3.67
CA TRP A 216 -15.62 -1.27 4.79
C TRP A 216 -16.97 -1.75 5.37
N THR A 217 -17.89 -2.15 4.51
CA THR A 217 -19.17 -2.73 4.95
C THR A 217 -18.92 -4.02 5.73
N LEU A 218 -18.08 -4.91 5.23
CA LEU A 218 -17.70 -6.14 5.91
C LEU A 218 -17.04 -5.85 7.27
N ASN A 219 -16.11 -4.91 7.31
CA ASN A 219 -15.46 -4.50 8.55
C ASN A 219 -16.47 -3.94 9.57
N GLY A 220 -17.43 -3.12 9.13
CA GLY A 220 -18.52 -2.63 9.99
C GLY A 220 -19.37 -3.75 10.56
N VAL A 221 -19.77 -4.72 9.74
CA VAL A 221 -20.53 -5.91 10.17
C VAL A 221 -19.72 -6.74 11.17
N THR A 222 -18.45 -6.99 10.88
CA THR A 222 -17.53 -7.74 11.76
C THR A 222 -17.37 -7.05 13.12
N GLY A 223 -17.30 -5.70 13.11
CA GLY A 223 -17.30 -4.92 14.34
C GLY A 223 -18.57 -5.08 15.19
N THR A 224 -19.75 -5.07 14.55
CA THR A 224 -21.03 -5.27 15.25
C THR A 224 -21.20 -6.69 15.82
N LEU A 225 -20.52 -7.67 15.24
CA LEU A 225 -20.47 -9.05 15.75
C LEU A 225 -19.53 -9.23 16.95
N GLY A 226 -18.83 -8.18 17.37
CA GLY A 226 -17.91 -8.23 18.51
C GLY A 226 -16.60 -8.95 18.23
N ALA A 227 -16.15 -9.00 16.97
CA ALA A 227 -14.92 -9.69 16.57
C ALA A 227 -13.71 -9.21 17.37
N ALA A 228 -13.60 -7.91 17.67
CA ALA A 228 -12.51 -7.36 18.47
C ALA A 228 -12.47 -7.94 19.89
N VAL A 229 -13.63 -8.08 20.53
CA VAL A 229 -13.75 -8.66 21.89
C VAL A 229 -13.37 -10.13 21.85
N TYR A 230 -13.88 -10.89 20.87
CA TYR A 230 -13.55 -12.31 20.72
C TYR A 230 -12.06 -12.55 20.52
N VAL A 231 -11.41 -11.76 19.64
CA VAL A 231 -9.98 -11.86 19.38
C VAL A 231 -9.17 -11.47 20.63
N HIS A 232 -9.59 -10.40 21.33
CA HIS A 232 -8.97 -10.00 22.60
C HIS A 232 -9.00 -11.15 23.63
N ASP A 233 -10.17 -11.76 23.85
CA ASP A 233 -10.33 -12.83 24.85
C ASP A 233 -9.51 -14.09 24.46
N LEU A 234 -9.48 -14.41 23.15
CA LEU A 234 -8.67 -15.50 22.62
C LEU A 234 -7.19 -15.25 22.87
N MET A 235 -6.71 -14.04 22.63
CA MET A 235 -5.29 -13.70 22.79
C MET A 235 -4.90 -13.54 24.25
N ALA A 236 -5.78 -13.00 25.10
CA ALA A 236 -5.55 -12.90 26.53
C ALA A 236 -5.40 -14.29 27.17
N GLY A 237 -6.25 -15.26 26.78
CA GLY A 237 -6.14 -16.65 27.23
C GLY A 237 -4.85 -17.35 26.74
N ALA A 238 -4.34 -16.99 25.57
CA ALA A 238 -3.09 -17.51 25.07
C ALA A 238 -1.84 -16.89 25.74
N ALA A 239 -1.95 -15.67 26.27
CA ALA A 239 -0.83 -14.91 26.83
C ALA A 239 -0.26 -15.53 28.12
N GLU A 240 -1.06 -16.19 28.93
CA GLU A 240 -0.64 -16.71 30.25
C GLU A 240 0.44 -17.81 30.18
N GLY A 241 0.54 -18.53 29.05
CA GLY A 241 1.52 -19.62 28.90
C GLY A 241 2.49 -19.50 27.72
N LEU A 242 2.24 -18.57 26.78
CA LEU A 242 2.90 -18.55 25.48
C LEU A 242 3.42 -17.14 25.09
N THR A 243 3.82 -16.32 26.06
CA THR A 243 4.24 -14.92 25.83
C THR A 243 5.30 -14.80 24.72
N MET A 244 6.23 -15.74 24.63
CA MET A 244 7.28 -15.74 23.62
C MET A 244 6.75 -16.09 22.21
N LEU A 245 5.64 -16.79 22.11
CA LEU A 245 4.99 -17.15 20.83
C LEU A 245 3.89 -16.17 20.42
N LEU A 246 3.55 -15.19 21.28
CA LEU A 246 2.51 -14.20 20.97
C LEU A 246 2.71 -13.49 19.62
N PRO A 247 3.90 -13.04 19.22
CA PRO A 247 4.08 -12.42 17.90
C PRO A 247 3.71 -13.37 16.75
N ALA A 248 4.02 -14.67 16.86
CA ALA A 248 3.63 -15.64 15.84
C ALA A 248 2.11 -15.86 15.81
N ILE A 249 1.47 -15.90 16.98
CA ILE A 249 0.00 -15.98 17.09
C ILE A 249 -0.64 -14.73 16.49
N ILE A 250 -0.14 -13.53 16.82
CA ILE A 250 -0.59 -12.24 16.26
C ILE A 250 -0.49 -12.27 14.74
N PHE A 251 0.61 -12.75 14.20
CA PHE A 251 0.81 -12.87 12.75
C PHE A 251 -0.25 -13.77 12.10
N ILE A 252 -0.48 -14.97 12.65
CA ILE A 252 -1.49 -15.91 12.13
C ILE A 252 -2.89 -15.32 12.22
N VAL A 253 -3.23 -14.70 13.35
CA VAL A 253 -4.52 -14.05 13.55
C VAL A 253 -4.69 -12.88 12.58
N ALA A 254 -3.64 -12.08 12.36
CA ALA A 254 -3.64 -11.01 11.38
C ALA A 254 -3.91 -11.54 9.97
N CYS A 255 -3.24 -12.61 9.54
CA CYS A 255 -3.49 -13.25 8.25
C CYS A 255 -4.95 -13.72 8.10
N LEU A 256 -5.50 -14.36 9.13
CA LEU A 256 -6.89 -14.83 9.11
C LEU A 256 -7.88 -13.68 9.07
N LEU A 257 -7.65 -12.64 9.85
CA LEU A 257 -8.50 -11.45 9.86
C LEU A 257 -8.42 -10.68 8.54
N ALA A 258 -7.22 -10.46 8.01
CA ALA A 258 -7.02 -9.78 6.74
C ALA A 258 -7.69 -10.54 5.60
N PHE A 259 -7.58 -11.87 5.58
CA PHE A 259 -8.27 -12.73 4.63
C PHE A 259 -9.80 -12.64 4.77
N ALA A 260 -10.31 -12.69 6.01
CA ALA A 260 -11.74 -12.66 6.28
C ALA A 260 -12.39 -11.30 6.02
N THR A 261 -11.68 -10.20 6.36
CA THR A 261 -12.20 -8.82 6.20
C THR A 261 -11.89 -8.22 4.83
N GLY A 262 -10.95 -8.80 4.10
CA GLY A 262 -10.48 -8.27 2.81
C GLY A 262 -9.78 -6.92 2.91
N THR A 263 -9.35 -6.50 4.12
CA THR A 263 -8.73 -5.20 4.32
C THR A 263 -7.67 -5.20 5.43
N SER A 264 -6.50 -4.67 5.13
CA SER A 264 -5.44 -4.43 6.11
C SER A 264 -5.86 -3.41 7.16
N TRP A 265 -6.62 -2.39 6.78
CA TRP A 265 -7.10 -1.34 7.68
C TRP A 265 -8.03 -1.86 8.77
N GLY A 266 -8.94 -2.78 8.40
CA GLY A 266 -9.80 -3.44 9.37
C GLY A 266 -9.00 -4.29 10.36
N THR A 267 -7.99 -5.00 9.87
CA THR A 267 -7.08 -5.78 10.70
C THR A 267 -6.29 -4.90 11.67
N PHE A 268 -5.77 -3.76 11.21
CA PHE A 268 -5.08 -2.79 12.07
C PHE A 268 -6.00 -2.22 13.15
N GLY A 269 -7.20 -1.81 12.78
CA GLY A 269 -8.19 -1.26 13.73
C GLY A 269 -8.56 -2.23 14.85
N ILE A 270 -8.50 -3.53 14.61
CA ILE A 270 -8.79 -4.56 15.60
C ILE A 270 -7.53 -4.95 16.39
N LEU A 271 -6.44 -5.29 15.71
CA LEU A 271 -5.28 -5.93 16.35
C LEU A 271 -4.32 -4.94 17.02
N ILE A 272 -4.11 -3.75 16.47
CA ILE A 272 -3.16 -2.79 17.06
C ILE A 272 -3.55 -2.39 18.48
N PRO A 273 -4.82 -2.02 18.77
CA PRO A 273 -5.26 -1.75 20.14
C PRO A 273 -5.07 -2.95 21.07
N ILE A 274 -5.32 -4.18 20.58
CA ILE A 274 -5.13 -5.41 21.36
C ILE A 274 -3.65 -5.62 21.69
N VAL A 275 -2.77 -5.50 20.71
CA VAL A 275 -1.31 -5.64 20.91
C VAL A 275 -0.79 -4.59 21.89
N THR A 276 -1.23 -3.34 21.79
CA THR A 276 -0.82 -2.28 22.71
C THR A 276 -1.38 -2.44 24.12
N ALA A 277 -2.53 -3.09 24.27
CA ALA A 277 -3.12 -3.44 25.57
C ALA A 277 -2.43 -4.65 26.22
N LEU A 278 -2.06 -5.65 25.43
CA LEU A 278 -1.35 -6.84 25.92
C LEU A 278 0.06 -6.53 26.41
N PHE A 279 0.77 -5.68 25.70
CA PHE A 279 2.14 -5.27 26.01
C PHE A 279 2.16 -3.84 26.55
N GLN A 280 1.79 -3.67 27.81
CA GLN A 280 1.70 -2.35 28.43
C GLN A 280 3.05 -1.63 28.42
N VAL A 281 3.00 -0.31 28.21
CA VAL A 281 4.16 0.58 28.30
C VAL A 281 4.72 0.56 29.71
N GLY A 282 6.02 0.52 29.87
CA GLY A 282 6.67 0.59 31.16
C GLY A 282 6.33 1.87 31.92
N ALA A 283 6.40 1.86 33.24
CA ALA A 283 6.14 3.02 34.08
C ALA A 283 7.11 4.20 33.79
N ASP A 284 8.24 3.90 33.15
CA ASP A 284 9.25 4.86 32.68
C ASP A 284 8.99 5.39 31.26
N GLY A 285 7.87 5.00 30.63
CA GLY A 285 7.54 5.34 29.24
C GLY A 285 8.27 4.49 28.20
N SER A 286 9.00 3.45 28.63
CA SER A 286 9.70 2.55 27.68
C SER A 286 8.72 1.67 26.92
N ILE A 287 8.95 1.52 25.62
CA ILE A 287 8.16 0.65 24.73
C ILE A 287 8.75 -0.76 24.84
N PRO A 288 7.98 -1.77 25.30
CA PRO A 288 8.45 -3.15 25.37
C PRO A 288 8.82 -3.69 23.98
N GLU A 289 9.90 -4.44 23.89
CA GLU A 289 10.33 -5.04 22.61
C GLU A 289 9.26 -5.97 22.03
N LEU A 290 8.56 -6.72 22.85
CA LEU A 290 7.44 -7.57 22.42
C LEU A 290 6.28 -6.80 21.82
N MET A 291 6.02 -5.55 22.26
CA MET A 291 5.05 -4.68 21.62
C MET A 291 5.51 -4.31 20.21
N VAL A 292 6.77 -3.97 20.02
CA VAL A 292 7.36 -3.61 18.73
C VAL A 292 7.27 -4.79 17.76
N ILE A 293 7.66 -6.00 18.22
CA ILE A 293 7.60 -7.22 17.43
C ILE A 293 6.13 -7.58 17.12
N GLY A 294 5.23 -7.44 18.10
CA GLY A 294 3.80 -7.69 17.92
C GLY A 294 3.15 -6.76 16.87
N ILE A 295 3.50 -5.49 16.88
CA ILE A 295 3.07 -4.55 15.83
C ILE A 295 3.65 -4.94 14.47
N SER A 296 4.94 -5.30 14.42
CA SER A 296 5.54 -5.79 13.18
C SER A 296 4.85 -7.05 12.64
N ALA A 297 4.52 -8.00 13.51
CA ALA A 297 3.78 -9.21 13.17
C ALA A 297 2.36 -8.90 12.66
N CYS A 298 1.67 -7.94 13.29
CA CYS A 298 0.36 -7.46 12.82
C CYS A 298 0.46 -6.85 11.43
N LEU A 299 1.44 -5.98 11.19
CA LEU A 299 1.66 -5.35 9.89
C LEU A 299 2.00 -6.38 8.80
N ALA A 300 2.84 -7.36 9.12
CA ALA A 300 3.27 -8.38 8.18
C ALA A 300 2.16 -9.38 7.82
N GLY A 301 1.19 -9.61 8.71
CA GLY A 301 0.07 -10.52 8.48
C GLY A 301 -1.14 -9.88 7.81
N ALA A 302 -1.17 -8.56 7.75
CA ALA A 302 -2.30 -7.79 7.22
C ALA A 302 -2.05 -7.30 5.79
#